data_032776b32da8cb38671726d541db92d5
#
_entry.id   032776b32da8cb38671726d541db92d5
#
_cell.length_a   1.000
_cell.length_b   1.000
_cell.length_c   1.000
_cell.angle_alpha   90.00
_cell.angle_beta   90.00
_cell.angle_gamma   90.00
#
_symmetry.space_group_name_H-M   'P 1'
#
loop_
_entity.id
_entity.type
_entity.pdbx_description
1 polymer ?
#
loop_
_entity_poly.entity_id
_entity_poly.type
_entity_poly.pdbx_seq_one_letter_code
_entity_poly.pdbx_strand_id
1 'polypeptide(L)'
;VVFKTRDRRFVMKYKSLSNDNLISKAKQTISTEREATAEVILIFEEIYSRRLYLKFGFPSLFEMATKYFGYCAASAMRRINAMRLVRDVPEVFEKIESGELSLSVINELQTYFQQEAKAERAYSASAKEELIDFSLGKSRREVEREIANRNPERAKPETIHAVSNDRLRMNISISKALLEKMNQLRDLRSHANPNMTLEELLTELVELGLDKHDP
;
A
#
# COMPACT_ATOMS: atom_id res chain seq x y z
N VAL A 1 -32.84 -8.93 -1.77
CA VAL A 1 -31.56 -9.42 -2.31
C VAL A 1 -31.46 -10.86 -1.88
N VAL A 2 -31.74 -11.79 -2.82
CA VAL A 2 -31.72 -13.23 -2.57
C VAL A 2 -30.26 -13.67 -2.57
N PHE A 3 -29.69 -14.01 -1.43
CA PHE A 3 -28.43 -14.74 -1.35
C PHE A 3 -28.63 -16.11 -2.00
N LYS A 4 -28.14 -16.26 -3.23
CA LYS A 4 -28.01 -17.57 -3.87
C LYS A 4 -27.27 -18.50 -2.91
N THR A 5 -27.92 -19.59 -2.50
CA THR A 5 -27.35 -20.68 -1.71
C THR A 5 -26.04 -21.12 -2.38
N ARG A 6 -24.90 -20.74 -1.79
CA ARG A 6 -23.57 -21.21 -2.18
C ARG A 6 -23.64 -22.75 -2.21
N ASP A 7 -23.38 -23.32 -3.37
CA ASP A 7 -23.45 -24.78 -3.59
C ASP A 7 -22.66 -25.49 -2.47
N ARG A 8 -23.34 -26.27 -1.62
CA ARG A 8 -22.77 -26.99 -0.47
C ARG A 8 -21.60 -27.89 -0.89
N ARG A 9 -21.53 -28.30 -2.17
CA ARG A 9 -20.42 -29.07 -2.75
C ARG A 9 -19.09 -28.32 -2.68
N PHE A 10 -19.08 -27.00 -2.80
CA PHE A 10 -17.87 -26.17 -2.73
C PHE A 10 -17.28 -26.09 -1.32
N VAL A 11 -18.15 -26.05 -0.29
CA VAL A 11 -17.74 -25.98 1.13
C VAL A 11 -17.25 -27.34 1.64
N MET A 12 -17.66 -28.46 1.00
CA MET A 12 -17.31 -29.82 1.45
C MET A 12 -16.01 -30.36 0.82
N LYS A 13 -15.49 -29.75 -0.23
CA LYS A 13 -14.38 -30.29 -1.03
C LYS A 13 -13.10 -30.59 -0.21
N TYR A 14 -12.87 -29.86 0.86
CA TYR A 14 -11.66 -29.97 1.68
C TYR A 14 -11.89 -30.55 3.07
N LYS A 15 -13.15 -30.80 3.47
CA LYS A 15 -13.49 -31.32 4.81
C LYS A 15 -12.96 -32.74 5.09
N SER A 16 -12.74 -33.53 4.04
CA SER A 16 -12.22 -34.91 4.15
C SER A 16 -10.69 -35.00 4.17
N LEU A 17 -9.99 -33.86 3.97
CA LEU A 17 -8.53 -33.84 4.02
C LEU A 17 -8.04 -33.88 5.46
N SER A 18 -6.94 -34.59 5.71
CA SER A 18 -6.18 -34.45 6.94
C SER A 18 -5.59 -33.03 7.04
N ASN A 19 -5.23 -32.60 8.24
CA ASN A 19 -4.64 -31.27 8.45
C ASN A 19 -3.38 -31.08 7.61
N ASP A 20 -2.50 -32.06 7.53
CA ASP A 20 -1.25 -31.99 6.75
C ASP A 20 -1.52 -31.89 5.26
N ASN A 21 -2.48 -32.66 4.74
CA ASN A 21 -2.88 -32.59 3.33
C ASN A 21 -3.54 -31.25 3.00
N LEU A 22 -4.32 -30.69 3.92
CA LEU A 22 -4.92 -29.38 3.75
C LEU A 22 -3.85 -28.28 3.70
N ILE A 23 -2.88 -28.30 4.59
CA ILE A 23 -1.76 -27.36 4.59
C ILE A 23 -0.90 -27.51 3.33
N SER A 24 -0.59 -28.74 2.94
CA SER A 24 0.15 -29.02 1.69
C SER A 24 -0.59 -28.48 0.47
N LYS A 25 -1.92 -28.72 0.40
CA LYS A 25 -2.75 -28.19 -0.68
C LYS A 25 -2.82 -26.66 -0.70
N ALA A 26 -2.88 -26.03 0.46
CA ALA A 26 -2.84 -24.57 0.59
C ALA A 26 -1.52 -24.01 0.04
N LYS A 27 -0.37 -24.57 0.45
CA LYS A 27 0.95 -24.16 -0.04
C LYS A 27 1.05 -24.27 -1.56
N GLN A 28 0.64 -25.41 -2.13
CA GLN A 28 0.62 -25.61 -3.58
C GLN A 28 -0.25 -24.59 -4.30
N THR A 29 -1.45 -24.32 -3.79
CA THR A 29 -2.39 -23.37 -4.42
C THR A 29 -1.87 -21.95 -4.34
N ILE A 30 -1.23 -21.55 -3.23
CA ILE A 30 -0.59 -20.24 -3.05
C ILE A 30 0.59 -20.09 -4.03
N SER A 31 1.41 -21.14 -4.24
CA SER A 31 2.48 -21.12 -5.25
C SER A 31 1.90 -20.86 -6.65
N THR A 32 0.89 -21.62 -7.05
CA THR A 32 0.24 -21.43 -8.35
C THR A 32 -0.38 -20.01 -8.51
N GLU A 33 -0.93 -19.44 -7.43
CA GLU A 33 -1.43 -18.05 -7.45
C GLU A 33 -0.30 -17.03 -7.71
N ARG A 34 0.87 -17.23 -7.10
CA ARG A 34 2.04 -16.38 -7.31
C ARG A 34 2.57 -16.49 -8.73
N GLU A 35 2.73 -17.72 -9.24
CA GLU A 35 3.15 -18.00 -10.60
C GLU A 35 2.21 -17.33 -11.62
N ALA A 36 0.90 -17.51 -11.47
CA ALA A 36 -0.09 -16.86 -12.33
C ALA A 36 -0.05 -15.32 -12.21
N THR A 37 0.24 -14.79 -11.02
CA THR A 37 0.39 -13.35 -10.82
C THR A 37 1.63 -12.82 -11.52
N ALA A 38 2.75 -13.53 -11.45
CA ALA A 38 4.00 -13.20 -12.14
C ALA A 38 3.81 -13.26 -13.68
N GLU A 39 3.11 -14.28 -14.17
CA GLU A 39 2.77 -14.40 -15.59
C GLU A 39 1.93 -13.20 -16.08
N VAL A 40 0.92 -12.78 -15.33
CA VAL A 40 0.12 -11.58 -15.66
C VAL A 40 0.97 -10.33 -15.79
N ILE A 41 2.03 -10.19 -14.98
CA ILE A 41 2.94 -9.04 -15.04
C ILE A 41 3.71 -9.04 -16.38
N LEU A 42 4.19 -10.21 -16.83
CA LEU A 42 4.86 -10.34 -18.13
C LEU A 42 3.90 -10.09 -19.30
N ILE A 43 2.68 -10.60 -19.20
CA ILE A 43 1.63 -10.35 -20.21
C ILE A 43 1.31 -8.84 -20.27
N PHE A 44 1.26 -8.15 -19.13
CA PHE A 44 1.03 -6.70 -19.10
C PHE A 44 2.18 -5.93 -19.76
N GLU A 45 3.43 -6.38 -19.59
CA GLU A 45 4.57 -5.78 -20.30
C GLU A 45 4.41 -5.93 -21.80
N GLU A 46 4.03 -7.10 -22.29
CA GLU A 46 3.84 -7.35 -23.71
C GLU A 46 2.66 -6.55 -24.29
N ILE A 47 1.54 -6.46 -23.55
CA ILE A 47 0.40 -5.60 -23.93
C ILE A 47 0.84 -4.14 -23.99
N TYR A 48 1.66 -3.69 -23.03
CA TYR A 48 2.15 -2.32 -22.98
C TYR A 48 3.12 -2.03 -24.13
N SER A 49 4.10 -2.89 -24.37
CA SER A 49 5.12 -2.71 -25.41
C SER A 49 4.51 -2.67 -26.80
N ARG A 50 3.53 -3.53 -27.09
CA ARG A 50 2.76 -3.55 -28.35
C ARG A 50 1.67 -2.48 -28.42
N ARG A 51 1.44 -1.73 -27.36
CA ARG A 51 0.35 -0.74 -27.24
C ARG A 51 -1.03 -1.33 -27.56
N LEU A 52 -1.27 -2.60 -27.22
CA LEU A 52 -2.51 -3.30 -27.55
C LEU A 52 -3.73 -2.61 -26.92
N TYR A 53 -3.59 -2.00 -25.75
CA TYR A 53 -4.67 -1.24 -25.12
C TYR A 53 -5.27 -0.17 -26.05
N LEU A 54 -4.45 0.48 -26.89
CA LEU A 54 -4.95 1.45 -27.89
C LEU A 54 -5.77 0.76 -28.98
N LYS A 55 -5.34 -0.41 -29.44
CA LYS A 55 -6.07 -1.18 -30.46
C LYS A 55 -7.44 -1.66 -29.96
N PHE A 56 -7.57 -1.85 -28.64
CA PHE A 56 -8.82 -2.21 -27.98
C PHE A 56 -9.64 -0.99 -27.54
N GLY A 57 -9.24 0.24 -27.94
CA GLY A 57 -9.97 1.48 -27.66
C GLY A 57 -9.78 2.04 -26.25
N PHE A 58 -8.75 1.60 -25.54
CA PHE A 58 -8.44 2.13 -24.19
C PHE A 58 -7.28 3.12 -24.26
N PRO A 59 -7.34 4.27 -23.56
CA PRO A 59 -6.28 5.28 -23.58
C PRO A 59 -5.05 4.86 -22.80
N SER A 60 -5.15 3.83 -21.95
CA SER A 60 -4.05 3.33 -21.12
C SER A 60 -4.21 1.85 -20.75
N LEU A 61 -3.09 1.20 -20.42
CA LEU A 61 -3.11 -0.15 -19.85
C LEU A 61 -3.91 -0.20 -18.53
N PHE A 62 -3.89 0.87 -17.72
CA PHE A 62 -4.67 0.96 -16.50
C PHE A 62 -6.20 0.89 -16.78
N GLU A 63 -6.67 1.63 -17.75
CA GLU A 63 -8.08 1.56 -18.13
C GLU A 63 -8.46 0.21 -18.73
N MET A 64 -7.60 -0.38 -19.55
CA MET A 64 -7.81 -1.73 -20.05
C MET A 64 -7.84 -2.75 -18.89
N ALA A 65 -6.91 -2.65 -17.93
CA ALA A 65 -6.87 -3.54 -16.77
C ALA A 65 -8.13 -3.43 -15.89
N THR A 66 -8.66 -2.23 -15.71
CA THR A 66 -9.84 -2.01 -14.86
C THR A 66 -11.14 -2.31 -15.58
N LYS A 67 -11.32 -1.82 -16.82
CA LYS A 67 -12.59 -1.90 -17.53
C LYS A 67 -12.76 -3.20 -18.34
N TYR A 68 -11.68 -3.74 -18.89
CA TYR A 68 -11.72 -4.93 -19.75
C TYR A 68 -11.37 -6.21 -18.98
N PHE A 69 -10.29 -6.20 -18.17
CA PHE A 69 -9.90 -7.35 -17.36
C PHE A 69 -10.58 -7.43 -15.98
N GLY A 70 -11.33 -6.38 -15.57
CA GLY A 70 -12.13 -6.39 -14.35
C GLY A 70 -11.34 -6.24 -13.05
N TYR A 71 -10.09 -5.80 -13.09
CA TYR A 71 -9.34 -5.50 -11.87
C TYR A 71 -9.89 -4.26 -11.18
N CYS A 72 -9.95 -4.25 -9.85
CA CYS A 72 -10.12 -2.99 -9.13
C CYS A 72 -8.87 -2.10 -9.31
N ALA A 73 -9.06 -0.78 -9.19
CA ALA A 73 -8.02 0.22 -9.44
C ALA A 73 -6.70 -0.07 -8.69
N ALA A 74 -6.80 -0.45 -7.41
CA ALA A 74 -5.64 -0.77 -6.59
C ALA A 74 -4.89 -2.03 -7.08
N SER A 75 -5.61 -3.07 -7.53
CA SER A 75 -5.02 -4.29 -8.05
C SER A 75 -4.38 -4.09 -9.43
N ALA A 76 -5.00 -3.30 -10.30
CA ALA A 76 -4.45 -2.90 -11.58
C ALA A 76 -3.14 -2.13 -11.40
N MET A 77 -3.14 -1.11 -10.54
CA MET A 77 -1.96 -0.26 -10.30
C MET A 77 -0.78 -1.06 -9.73
N ARG A 78 -1.04 -1.97 -8.77
CA ARG A 78 0.03 -2.82 -8.21
C ARG A 78 0.71 -3.68 -9.27
N ARG A 79 -0.05 -4.28 -10.20
CA ARG A 79 0.50 -5.09 -11.30
C ARG A 79 1.24 -4.25 -12.34
N ILE A 80 0.72 -3.07 -12.67
CA ILE A 80 1.38 -2.13 -13.58
C ILE A 80 2.70 -1.61 -12.96
N ASN A 81 2.71 -1.31 -11.66
CA ASN A 81 3.94 -0.90 -11.00
C ASN A 81 4.94 -2.07 -10.87
N ALA A 82 4.46 -3.29 -10.65
CA ALA A 82 5.32 -4.47 -10.69
C ALA A 82 5.93 -4.69 -12.09
N MET A 83 5.14 -4.59 -13.14
CA MET A 83 5.60 -4.64 -14.52
C MET A 83 6.72 -3.59 -14.79
N ARG A 84 6.51 -2.35 -14.34
CA ARG A 84 7.51 -1.28 -14.51
C ARG A 84 8.80 -1.58 -13.74
N LEU A 85 8.69 -2.09 -12.50
CA LEU A 85 9.85 -2.42 -11.69
C LEU A 85 10.62 -3.61 -12.28
N VAL A 86 9.94 -4.66 -12.76
CA VAL A 86 10.57 -5.80 -13.44
C VAL A 86 11.28 -5.35 -14.72
N ARG A 87 10.73 -4.41 -15.47
CA ARG A 87 11.39 -3.85 -16.66
C ARG A 87 12.65 -3.08 -16.29
N ASP A 88 12.65 -2.34 -15.17
CA ASP A 88 13.79 -1.56 -14.69
C ASP A 88 14.86 -2.45 -14.01
N VAL A 89 14.42 -3.52 -13.32
CA VAL A 89 15.24 -4.46 -12.53
C VAL A 89 14.68 -5.88 -12.73
N PRO A 90 15.12 -6.61 -13.75
CA PRO A 90 14.56 -7.93 -14.12
C PRO A 90 14.59 -8.97 -13.01
N GLU A 91 15.58 -8.94 -12.13
CA GLU A 91 15.77 -9.88 -11.01
C GLU A 91 14.59 -9.84 -10.00
N VAL A 92 13.79 -8.78 -10.02
CA VAL A 92 12.57 -8.66 -9.21
C VAL A 92 11.53 -9.71 -9.58
N PHE A 93 11.55 -10.22 -10.81
CA PHE A 93 10.58 -11.21 -11.27
C PHE A 93 10.61 -12.48 -10.43
N GLU A 94 11.79 -13.08 -10.22
CA GLU A 94 11.96 -14.29 -9.41
C GLU A 94 11.53 -14.05 -7.94
N LYS A 95 11.77 -12.84 -7.41
CA LYS A 95 11.37 -12.43 -6.06
C LYS A 95 9.85 -12.30 -5.89
N ILE A 96 9.14 -11.97 -6.99
CA ILE A 96 7.66 -11.98 -7.03
C ILE A 96 7.14 -13.42 -7.05
N GLU A 97 7.68 -14.25 -7.91
CA GLU A 97 7.27 -15.64 -8.11
C GLU A 97 7.50 -16.47 -6.83
N SER A 98 8.66 -16.33 -6.19
CA SER A 98 8.94 -16.96 -4.89
C SER A 98 8.04 -16.42 -3.76
N GLY A 99 7.53 -15.19 -3.90
CA GLY A 99 6.75 -14.50 -2.89
C GLY A 99 7.60 -13.80 -1.82
N GLU A 100 8.90 -13.68 -2.03
CA GLU A 100 9.79 -12.89 -1.17
C GLU A 100 9.46 -11.40 -1.23
N LEU A 101 8.92 -10.94 -2.37
CA LEU A 101 8.52 -9.56 -2.57
C LEU A 101 7.03 -9.46 -2.92
N SER A 102 6.25 -8.87 -2.05
CA SER A 102 4.80 -8.72 -2.28
C SER A 102 4.48 -7.57 -3.24
N LEU A 103 3.38 -7.69 -4.01
CA LEU A 103 2.92 -6.61 -4.90
C LEU A 103 2.64 -5.28 -4.19
N SER A 104 2.31 -5.31 -2.91
CA SER A 104 2.09 -4.10 -2.11
C SER A 104 3.41 -3.37 -1.80
N VAL A 105 4.46 -4.12 -1.52
CA VAL A 105 5.82 -3.59 -1.33
C VAL A 105 6.37 -3.04 -2.65
N ILE A 106 6.24 -3.80 -3.73
CA ILE A 106 6.66 -3.36 -5.07
C ILE A 106 5.97 -2.06 -5.48
N ASN A 107 4.67 -1.95 -5.22
CA ASN A 107 3.93 -0.72 -5.51
C ASN A 107 4.47 0.48 -4.72
N GLU A 108 4.88 0.28 -3.47
CA GLU A 108 5.50 1.34 -2.66
C GLU A 108 6.86 1.74 -3.22
N LEU A 109 7.73 0.76 -3.52
CA LEU A 109 9.05 0.98 -4.10
C LEU A 109 8.97 1.71 -5.44
N GLN A 110 8.16 1.22 -6.38
CA GLN A 110 8.04 1.82 -7.70
C GLN A 110 7.43 3.22 -7.64
N THR A 111 6.47 3.46 -6.77
CA THR A 111 5.92 4.80 -6.53
C THR A 111 7.00 5.74 -6.02
N TYR A 112 7.83 5.26 -5.09
CA TYR A 112 8.95 6.02 -4.56
C TYR A 112 9.98 6.35 -5.64
N PHE A 113 10.46 5.38 -6.40
CA PHE A 113 11.44 5.61 -7.47
C PHE A 113 10.93 6.60 -8.53
N GLN A 114 9.64 6.52 -8.88
CA GLN A 114 9.03 7.47 -9.82
C GLN A 114 8.95 8.90 -9.26
N GLN A 115 8.66 9.04 -7.97
CA GLN A 115 8.62 10.35 -7.32
C GLN A 115 10.00 10.98 -7.21
N GLU A 116 11.02 10.19 -6.85
CA GLU A 116 12.41 10.66 -6.79
C GLU A 116 12.92 11.04 -8.19
N ALA A 117 12.60 10.25 -9.21
CA ALA A 117 12.96 10.59 -10.60
C ALA A 117 12.31 11.91 -11.06
N LYS A 118 11.05 12.18 -10.69
CA LYS A 118 10.37 13.45 -10.97
C LYS A 118 10.98 14.63 -10.22
N ALA A 119 11.59 14.39 -9.08
CA ALA A 119 12.29 15.40 -8.27
C ALA A 119 13.79 15.52 -8.65
N GLU A 120 14.18 15.01 -9.82
CA GLU A 120 15.55 15.01 -10.33
C GLU A 120 16.57 14.26 -9.43
N ARG A 121 16.08 13.37 -8.57
CA ARG A 121 16.86 12.50 -7.68
C ARG A 121 16.72 11.03 -8.07
N ALA A 122 16.83 10.73 -9.37
CA ALA A 122 16.65 9.37 -9.87
C ALA A 122 17.66 8.40 -9.22
N TYR A 123 17.15 7.28 -8.74
CA TYR A 123 17.96 6.20 -8.20
C TYR A 123 18.74 5.50 -9.32
N SER A 124 20.03 5.22 -9.09
CA SER A 124 20.80 4.32 -9.94
C SER A 124 20.28 2.88 -9.85
N ALA A 125 20.62 2.03 -10.80
CA ALA A 125 20.24 0.61 -10.76
C ALA A 125 20.67 -0.05 -9.44
N SER A 126 21.94 0.12 -9.05
CA SER A 126 22.49 -0.42 -7.80
C SER A 126 21.77 0.11 -6.55
N ALA A 127 21.39 1.38 -6.50
CA ALA A 127 20.66 1.92 -5.36
C ALA A 127 19.20 1.42 -5.31
N LYS A 128 18.59 1.11 -6.46
CA LYS A 128 17.28 0.43 -6.51
C LYS A 128 17.40 -1.00 -5.96
N GLU A 129 18.40 -1.76 -6.42
CA GLU A 129 18.68 -3.13 -5.97
C GLU A 129 18.87 -3.19 -4.45
N GLU A 130 19.69 -2.31 -3.87
CA GLU A 130 19.90 -2.23 -2.42
C GLU A 130 18.59 -2.06 -1.64
N LEU A 131 17.71 -1.17 -2.09
CA LEU A 131 16.42 -0.95 -1.42
C LEU A 131 15.44 -2.10 -1.65
N ILE A 132 15.50 -2.75 -2.81
CA ILE A 132 14.73 -3.95 -3.11
C ILE A 132 15.18 -5.10 -2.20
N ASP A 133 16.47 -5.34 -2.06
CA ASP A 133 17.03 -6.39 -1.20
C ASP A 133 16.69 -6.15 0.26
N PHE A 134 16.80 -4.90 0.73
CA PHE A 134 16.29 -4.54 2.06
C PHE A 134 14.83 -4.91 2.24
N SER A 135 14.02 -4.83 1.20
CA SER A 135 12.56 -5.01 1.25
C SER A 135 12.10 -6.46 1.20
N LEU A 136 13.01 -7.43 0.95
CA LEU A 136 12.67 -8.85 0.91
C LEU A 136 12.08 -9.34 2.23
N GLY A 137 10.96 -10.03 2.17
CA GLY A 137 10.25 -10.57 3.34
C GLY A 137 9.63 -9.52 4.28
N LYS A 138 9.76 -8.21 3.96
CA LYS A 138 9.23 -7.14 4.81
C LYS A 138 7.80 -6.76 4.46
N SER A 139 7.11 -6.25 5.47
CA SER A 139 5.79 -5.65 5.29
C SER A 139 5.90 -4.28 4.61
N ARG A 140 4.82 -3.85 3.95
CA ARG A 140 4.74 -2.52 3.36
C ARG A 140 5.08 -1.40 4.36
N ARG A 141 4.63 -1.52 5.63
CA ARG A 141 4.89 -0.50 6.67
C ARG A 141 6.37 -0.38 7.05
N GLU A 142 7.10 -1.49 7.04
CA GLU A 142 8.55 -1.47 7.29
C GLU A 142 9.30 -0.78 6.15
N VAL A 143 8.89 -1.06 4.90
CA VAL A 143 9.47 -0.40 3.71
C VAL A 143 9.11 1.08 3.67
N GLU A 144 7.86 1.47 3.96
CA GLU A 144 7.46 2.88 4.08
C GLU A 144 8.30 3.63 5.12
N ARG A 145 8.61 2.98 6.25
CA ARG A 145 9.47 3.56 7.31
C ARG A 145 10.90 3.77 6.83
N GLU A 146 11.46 2.77 6.14
CA GLU A 146 12.81 2.88 5.58
C GLU A 146 12.90 3.98 4.53
N ILE A 147 11.93 4.07 3.64
CA ILE A 147 11.83 5.14 2.67
C ILE A 147 11.76 6.52 3.35
N ALA A 148 10.97 6.65 4.43
CA ALA A 148 10.89 7.89 5.19
C ALA A 148 12.20 8.23 5.92
N ASN A 149 12.96 7.22 6.36
CA ASN A 149 14.29 7.44 6.95
C ASN A 149 15.31 7.92 5.91
N ARG A 150 15.28 7.35 4.69
CA ARG A 150 16.17 7.75 3.58
C ARG A 150 15.83 9.14 3.03
N ASN A 151 14.56 9.51 3.06
CA ASN A 151 14.09 10.82 2.59
C ASN A 151 13.03 11.39 3.55
N PRO A 152 13.46 12.04 4.64
CA PRO A 152 12.55 12.67 5.62
C PRO A 152 11.66 13.77 5.03
N GLU A 153 12.11 14.44 3.96
CA GLU A 153 11.33 15.49 3.27
C GLU A 153 10.09 14.93 2.55
N ARG A 154 10.05 13.62 2.38
CA ARG A 154 8.88 12.92 1.82
C ARG A 154 7.73 12.72 2.82
N ALA A 155 7.77 13.37 3.97
CA ALA A 155 6.61 13.36 4.87
C ALA A 155 5.36 13.65 4.03
N LYS A 156 4.39 12.74 4.04
CA LYS A 156 3.16 12.88 3.24
C LYS A 156 2.60 14.27 3.51
N PRO A 157 2.26 15.06 2.47
CA PRO A 157 1.72 16.39 2.68
C PRO A 157 0.49 16.30 3.57
N GLU A 158 0.31 17.31 4.39
CA GLU A 158 -0.88 17.44 5.22
C GLU A 158 -2.12 17.40 4.33
N THR A 159 -3.09 16.60 4.71
CA THR A 159 -4.33 16.46 3.94
C THR A 159 -5.53 16.58 4.86
N ILE A 160 -6.54 17.32 4.39
CA ILE A 160 -7.84 17.43 5.04
C ILE A 160 -8.90 16.95 4.06
N HIS A 161 -9.69 15.97 4.48
CA HIS A 161 -10.77 15.40 3.67
C HIS A 161 -12.09 15.44 4.43
N ALA A 162 -13.17 15.81 3.75
CA ALA A 162 -14.50 15.72 4.30
C ALA A 162 -14.87 14.24 4.55
N VAL A 163 -15.39 13.95 5.75
CA VAL A 163 -15.93 12.63 6.14
C VAL A 163 -17.46 12.70 6.19
N SER A 164 -18.00 13.82 6.65
CA SER A 164 -19.43 14.16 6.65
C SER A 164 -19.57 15.68 6.47
N ASN A 165 -20.81 16.19 6.55
CA ASN A 165 -21.05 17.64 6.42
C ASN A 165 -20.32 18.48 7.48
N ASP A 166 -20.07 17.91 8.66
CA ASP A 166 -19.56 18.60 9.86
C ASP A 166 -18.27 17.95 10.40
N ARG A 167 -17.73 16.93 9.71
CA ARG A 167 -16.50 16.25 10.13
C ARG A 167 -15.48 16.17 9.01
N LEU A 168 -14.27 16.53 9.38
CA LEU A 168 -13.09 16.46 8.53
C LEU A 168 -12.12 15.41 9.10
N ARG A 169 -11.42 14.73 8.21
CA ARG A 169 -10.27 13.89 8.59
C ARG A 169 -9.00 14.66 8.24
N MET A 170 -8.20 14.94 9.22
CA MET A 170 -6.86 15.54 9.06
C MET A 170 -5.80 14.46 9.20
N ASN A 171 -4.86 14.41 8.26
CA ASN A 171 -3.69 13.56 8.32
C ASN A 171 -2.45 14.47 8.35
N ILE A 172 -1.70 14.41 9.42
CA ILE A 172 -0.46 15.13 9.63
C ILE A 172 0.66 14.20 10.08
N SER A 173 1.88 14.51 9.71
CA SER A 173 3.07 13.84 10.24
C SER A 173 3.64 14.67 11.38
N ILE A 174 3.76 14.10 12.57
CA ILE A 174 4.29 14.78 13.75
C ILE A 174 5.59 14.15 14.24
N SER A 175 6.44 14.92 14.89
CA SER A 175 7.64 14.41 15.52
C SER A 175 7.30 13.52 16.74
N LYS A 176 8.17 12.55 17.05
CA LYS A 176 8.04 11.75 18.27
C LYS A 176 8.01 12.64 19.53
N ALA A 177 8.85 13.67 19.55
CA ALA A 177 8.90 14.61 20.68
C ALA A 177 7.57 15.34 20.89
N LEU A 178 6.87 15.70 19.80
CA LEU A 178 5.53 16.31 19.92
C LEU A 178 4.52 15.28 20.45
N LEU A 179 4.54 14.06 19.95
CA LEU A 179 3.66 12.99 20.42
C LEU A 179 3.87 12.72 21.93
N GLU A 180 5.13 12.68 22.39
CA GLU A 180 5.46 12.51 23.81
C GLU A 180 4.89 13.65 24.68
N LYS A 181 5.02 14.92 24.24
CA LYS A 181 4.43 16.07 24.92
C LYS A 181 2.89 16.00 24.95
N MET A 182 2.28 15.58 23.86
CA MET A 182 0.82 15.38 23.80
C MET A 182 0.37 14.28 24.80
N ASN A 183 1.11 13.18 24.88
CA ASN A 183 0.80 12.12 25.84
C ASN A 183 0.99 12.59 27.29
N GLN A 184 2.08 13.31 27.60
CA GLN A 184 2.32 13.92 28.92
C GLN A 184 1.16 14.85 29.32
N LEU A 185 0.67 15.66 28.38
CA LEU A 185 -0.46 16.55 28.65
C LEU A 185 -1.75 15.78 28.93
N ARG A 186 -2.01 14.69 28.16
CA ARG A 186 -3.16 13.80 28.42
C ARG A 186 -3.05 13.13 29.80
N ASP A 187 -1.87 12.68 30.18
CA ASP A 187 -1.63 12.04 31.48
C ASP A 187 -1.89 13.03 32.64
N LEU A 188 -1.44 14.27 32.51
CA LEU A 188 -1.72 15.35 33.49
C LEU A 188 -3.23 15.64 33.58
N ARG A 189 -3.99 15.50 32.52
CA ARG A 189 -5.44 15.71 32.45
C ARG A 189 -6.26 14.47 32.80
N SER A 190 -5.63 13.31 32.96
CA SER A 190 -6.30 12.01 33.17
C SER A 190 -7.22 11.99 34.41
N HIS A 191 -6.94 12.80 35.44
CA HIS A 191 -7.80 12.95 36.61
C HIS A 191 -9.12 13.65 36.29
N ALA A 192 -9.12 14.59 35.33
CA ALA A 192 -10.33 15.35 34.96
C ALA A 192 -11.08 14.65 33.79
N ASN A 193 -10.33 14.09 32.83
CA ASN A 193 -10.89 13.38 31.66
C ASN A 193 -10.02 12.14 31.32
N PRO A 194 -10.31 10.97 31.93
CA PRO A 194 -9.51 9.76 31.74
C PRO A 194 -9.55 9.20 30.32
N ASN A 195 -10.55 9.56 29.51
CA ASN A 195 -10.73 9.08 28.14
C ASN A 195 -10.54 10.20 27.09
N MET A 196 -9.76 11.24 27.41
CA MET A 196 -9.53 12.38 26.51
C MET A 196 -9.07 11.92 25.10
N THR A 197 -9.83 12.28 24.10
CA THR A 197 -9.52 12.05 22.69
C THR A 197 -8.46 13.05 22.19
N LEU A 198 -7.86 12.76 21.03
CA LEU A 198 -6.95 13.72 20.38
C LEU A 198 -7.69 14.98 19.90
N GLU A 199 -8.95 14.86 19.51
CA GLU A 199 -9.79 15.99 19.10
C GLU A 199 -9.99 16.95 20.31
N GLU A 200 -10.38 16.42 21.48
CA GLU A 200 -10.56 17.20 22.71
C GLU A 200 -9.25 17.87 23.15
N LEU A 201 -8.14 17.14 23.09
CA LEU A 201 -6.82 17.71 23.42
C LEU A 201 -6.46 18.87 22.49
N LEU A 202 -6.66 18.69 21.17
CA LEU A 202 -6.37 19.75 20.20
C LEU A 202 -7.30 20.94 20.37
N THR A 203 -8.59 20.71 20.66
CA THR A 203 -9.57 21.77 20.92
C THR A 203 -9.12 22.62 22.11
N GLU A 204 -8.77 21.99 23.24
CA GLU A 204 -8.28 22.70 24.42
C GLU A 204 -7.02 23.50 24.14
N LEU A 205 -6.06 22.94 23.42
CA LEU A 205 -4.83 23.63 23.05
C LEU A 205 -5.07 24.86 22.15
N VAL A 206 -6.00 24.74 21.21
CA VAL A 206 -6.38 25.81 20.30
C VAL A 206 -7.10 26.91 21.08
N GLU A 207 -8.04 26.58 21.96
CA GLU A 207 -8.74 27.55 22.83
C GLU A 207 -7.77 28.31 23.71
N LEU A 208 -6.85 27.61 24.40
CA LEU A 208 -5.80 28.25 25.20
C LEU A 208 -4.89 29.16 24.36
N GLY A 209 -4.63 28.80 23.10
CA GLY A 209 -3.87 29.63 22.18
C GLY A 209 -4.63 30.90 21.78
N LEU A 210 -5.92 30.76 21.49
CA LEU A 210 -6.77 31.90 21.15
C LEU A 210 -6.91 32.87 22.32
N ASP A 211 -7.23 32.40 23.52
CA ASP A 211 -7.35 33.19 24.73
C ASP A 211 -6.07 34.03 25.05
N LYS A 212 -4.91 33.46 24.66
CA LYS A 212 -3.63 34.13 24.88
C LYS A 212 -3.29 35.21 23.83
N HIS A 213 -3.80 35.02 22.58
CA HIS A 213 -3.44 35.85 21.44
C HIS A 213 -4.59 36.68 20.88
N ASP A 214 -5.83 36.46 21.35
CA ASP A 214 -6.97 37.33 21.04
C ASP A 214 -6.88 38.58 21.93
N PRO A 215 -6.85 39.83 21.33
CA PRO A 215 -6.63 41.04 22.07
C PRO A 215 -7.83 41.47 22.92
#